data_966c975fdd19d0c60b3568d6153c1b55
#
_entry.id   966c975fdd19d0c60b3568d6153c1b55
#
_cell.length_a   1.000
_cell.length_b   1.000
_cell.length_c   1.000
_cell.angle_alpha   90.00
_cell.angle_beta   90.00
_cell.angle_gamma   90.00
#
_symmetry.space_group_name_H-M   'P 1'
#
loop_
_entity.id
_entity.type
_entity.pdbx_description
1 polymer ?
#
loop_
_entity_poly.entity_id
_entity_poly.type
_entity_poly.pdbx_seq_one_letter_code
_entity_poly.pdbx_strand_id
1 'polypeptide(L)'
;VLPWDGTAYPFAAWNSDQDLASAMENSVNWYFQSIDSRLGAGRVQDYLHKISYGNQDSSAGLSSYWLEASLKISPLEQTALLIKLYRNDFDFAPANIRAVKDAMLLSQTPDGSLYGKTGTGRVDGKDVNGWFVGYVETRGKVYCFAANIQGSDGAAGSRAAEITEDIFFRLGISYQSGSTFSGESMMRLETY
;
A
#
# COMPACT_ATOMS: atom_id res chain seq x y z
N VAL A 1 9.06 8.72 14.96
CA VAL A 1 8.23 9.88 14.61
C VAL A 1 9.06 10.87 13.81
N LEU A 2 8.52 11.39 12.71
CA LEU A 2 9.06 12.52 11.95
C LEU A 2 8.21 13.75 12.25
N PRO A 3 8.82 14.87 12.68
CA PRO A 3 8.07 16.09 12.93
C PRO A 3 7.59 16.70 11.61
N TRP A 4 6.37 17.22 11.63
CA TRP A 4 5.82 18.02 10.55
C TRP A 4 6.53 19.39 10.51
N ASP A 5 6.86 19.84 9.31
CA ASP A 5 7.63 21.07 9.09
C ASP A 5 6.78 22.35 8.99
N GLY A 6 5.46 22.23 9.17
CA GLY A 6 4.52 23.36 9.04
C GLY A 6 4.00 23.60 7.63
N THR A 7 4.43 22.82 6.63
CA THR A 7 3.89 22.92 5.27
C THR A 7 2.41 22.54 5.25
N ALA A 8 1.56 23.41 4.71
CA ALA A 8 0.11 23.16 4.62
C ALA A 8 -0.20 22.19 3.47
N TYR A 9 -0.76 21.04 3.81
CA TYR A 9 -1.27 20.06 2.86
C TYR A 9 -2.80 20.08 2.80
N PRO A 10 -3.42 19.70 1.69
CA PRO A 10 -4.88 19.69 1.55
C PRO A 10 -5.58 18.66 2.47
N PHE A 11 -4.84 17.66 2.94
CA PHE A 11 -5.33 16.60 3.81
C PHE A 11 -4.98 16.90 5.27
N ALA A 12 -6.01 17.04 6.13
CA ALA A 12 -5.79 17.41 7.53
C ALA A 12 -4.84 16.47 8.28
N ALA A 13 -4.93 15.16 8.02
CA ALA A 13 -4.07 14.14 8.62
C ALA A 13 -2.58 14.29 8.25
N TRP A 14 -2.26 14.99 7.15
CA TRP A 14 -0.88 15.24 6.72
C TRP A 14 -0.21 16.40 7.49
N ASN A 15 -1.01 17.24 8.16
CA ASN A 15 -0.57 18.45 8.85
C ASN A 15 -0.26 18.18 10.34
N SER A 16 0.44 17.10 10.61
CA SER A 16 0.87 16.69 11.95
C SER A 16 2.11 15.79 11.88
N ASP A 17 2.77 15.61 13.03
CA ASP A 17 3.87 14.65 13.15
C ASP A 17 3.41 13.25 12.76
N GLN A 18 4.28 12.49 12.06
CA GLN A 18 3.96 11.17 11.54
C GLN A 18 4.92 10.10 12.05
N ASP A 19 4.39 8.93 12.33
CA ASP A 19 5.14 7.67 12.41
C ASP A 19 4.79 6.76 11.23
N LEU A 20 5.32 5.53 11.21
CA LEU A 20 5.04 4.59 10.13
C LEU A 20 3.56 4.23 10.04
N ALA A 21 2.90 4.02 11.19
CA ALA A 21 1.52 3.59 11.22
C ALA A 21 0.60 4.69 10.68
N SER A 22 0.70 5.91 11.23
CA SER A 22 -0.10 7.05 10.78
C SER A 22 0.19 7.44 9.32
N ALA A 23 1.45 7.37 8.89
CA ALA A 23 1.83 7.68 7.51
C ALA A 23 1.30 6.64 6.51
N MET A 24 1.31 5.36 6.86
CA MET A 24 0.71 4.28 6.03
C MET A 24 -0.81 4.42 5.97
N GLU A 25 -1.48 4.60 7.12
CA GLU A 25 -2.93 4.76 7.21
C GLU A 25 -3.43 5.91 6.35
N ASN A 26 -2.75 7.07 6.44
CA ASN A 26 -3.16 8.30 5.76
C ASN A 26 -2.41 8.56 4.44
N SER A 27 -1.61 7.60 3.95
CA SER A 27 -0.84 7.72 2.69
C SER A 27 -0.01 9.00 2.62
N VAL A 28 0.71 9.35 3.70
CA VAL A 28 1.43 10.61 3.86
C VAL A 28 2.70 10.62 3.03
N ASN A 29 2.63 11.12 1.81
CA ASN A 29 3.75 11.09 0.86
C ASN A 29 5.01 11.77 1.39
N TRP A 30 4.90 12.92 2.06
CA TRP A 30 6.05 13.65 2.57
C TRP A 30 6.87 12.84 3.60
N TYR A 31 6.20 11.95 4.36
CA TYR A 31 6.87 11.06 5.31
C TYR A 31 7.83 10.10 4.58
N PHE A 32 7.35 9.42 3.54
CA PHE A 32 8.16 8.48 2.74
C PHE A 32 9.21 9.20 1.92
N GLN A 33 8.91 10.37 1.34
CA GLN A 33 9.88 11.23 0.66
C GLN A 33 11.02 11.65 1.59
N SER A 34 10.70 11.95 2.86
CA SER A 34 11.70 12.28 3.88
C SER A 34 12.60 11.10 4.22
N ILE A 35 12.06 9.88 4.26
CA ILE A 35 12.83 8.65 4.46
C ILE A 35 13.77 8.44 3.29
N ASP A 36 13.28 8.51 2.05
CA ASP A 36 14.09 8.32 0.85
C ASP A 36 15.21 9.35 0.75
N SER A 37 14.90 10.60 1.08
CA SER A 37 15.90 11.68 1.12
C SER A 37 17.01 11.42 2.15
N ARG A 38 16.67 10.88 3.32
CA ARG A 38 17.66 10.51 4.37
C ARG A 38 18.48 9.28 3.98
N LEU A 39 17.89 8.32 3.27
CA LEU A 39 18.60 7.15 2.76
C LEU A 39 19.57 7.54 1.64
N GLY A 40 19.15 8.44 0.76
CA GLY A 40 19.88 8.85 -0.43
C GLY A 40 19.70 7.87 -1.59
N ALA A 41 19.90 8.36 -2.81
CA ALA A 41 19.60 7.65 -4.05
C ALA A 41 20.30 6.27 -4.16
N GLY A 42 21.56 6.18 -3.73
CA GLY A 42 22.31 4.92 -3.78
C GLY A 42 21.64 3.83 -2.94
N ARG A 43 21.27 4.12 -1.69
CA ARG A 43 20.61 3.13 -0.83
C ARG A 43 19.21 2.78 -1.30
N VAL A 44 18.44 3.75 -1.80
CA VAL A 44 17.12 3.47 -2.38
C VAL A 44 17.30 2.50 -3.55
N GLN A 45 18.26 2.75 -4.44
CA GLN A 45 18.56 1.86 -5.57
C GLN A 45 18.99 0.46 -5.10
N ASP A 46 19.84 0.36 -4.07
CA ASP A 46 20.27 -0.92 -3.48
C ASP A 46 19.07 -1.73 -2.94
N TYR A 47 18.11 -1.06 -2.28
CA TYR A 47 16.90 -1.73 -1.81
C TYR A 47 15.99 -2.16 -2.95
N LEU A 48 15.77 -1.35 -3.98
CA LEU A 48 15.00 -1.74 -5.16
C LEU A 48 15.61 -2.98 -5.85
N HIS A 49 16.95 -3.03 -5.96
CA HIS A 49 17.66 -4.22 -6.46
C HIS A 49 17.50 -5.42 -5.52
N LYS A 50 17.71 -5.24 -4.20
CA LYS A 50 17.62 -6.31 -3.21
C LYS A 50 16.27 -7.02 -3.26
N ILE A 51 15.18 -6.27 -3.39
CA ILE A 51 13.83 -6.84 -3.44
C ILE A 51 13.34 -7.13 -4.86
N SER A 52 14.16 -6.81 -5.88
CA SER A 52 13.80 -6.93 -7.30
C SER A 52 12.47 -6.25 -7.62
N TYR A 53 12.32 -4.98 -7.22
CA TYR A 53 11.06 -4.25 -7.36
C TYR A 53 10.84 -3.80 -8.80
N GLY A 54 9.99 -4.51 -9.56
CA GLY A 54 9.60 -4.16 -10.92
C GLY A 54 10.80 -3.81 -11.82
N ASN A 55 10.75 -2.67 -12.50
CA ASN A 55 11.84 -2.17 -13.35
C ASN A 55 13.01 -1.52 -12.58
N GLN A 56 12.89 -1.36 -11.26
CA GLN A 56 13.92 -0.82 -10.35
C GLN A 56 14.40 0.59 -10.74
N ASP A 57 13.61 1.34 -11.47
CA ASP A 57 13.99 2.66 -11.99
C ASP A 57 13.58 3.79 -11.04
N SER A 58 14.57 4.37 -10.35
CA SER A 58 14.40 5.54 -9.49
C SER A 58 14.84 6.86 -10.14
N SER A 59 15.04 6.90 -11.47
CA SER A 59 15.62 8.04 -12.20
C SER A 59 14.80 9.32 -12.14
N ALA A 60 13.49 9.24 -11.87
CA ALA A 60 12.64 10.41 -11.71
C ALA A 60 12.87 11.19 -10.41
N GLY A 61 13.81 10.73 -9.56
CA GLY A 61 14.21 11.40 -8.32
C GLY A 61 13.45 10.91 -7.09
N LEU A 62 14.10 11.06 -5.91
CA LEU A 62 13.67 10.47 -4.64
C LEU A 62 12.28 10.91 -4.14
N SER A 63 11.81 12.08 -4.56
CA SER A 63 10.51 12.61 -4.17
C SER A 63 9.37 12.16 -5.07
N SER A 64 9.66 11.52 -6.21
CA SER A 64 8.64 11.33 -7.26
C SER A 64 8.71 10.00 -8.01
N TYR A 65 9.81 9.24 -7.94
CA TYR A 65 10.01 8.04 -8.77
C TYR A 65 8.87 7.02 -8.70
N TRP A 66 8.16 6.94 -7.58
CA TRP A 66 7.02 6.05 -7.33
C TRP A 66 5.64 6.70 -7.53
N LEU A 67 5.58 8.03 -7.87
CA LEU A 67 4.34 8.80 -8.10
C LEU A 67 4.06 8.88 -9.61
N GLU A 68 3.51 7.83 -10.22
CA GLU A 68 3.23 7.73 -11.67
C GLU A 68 4.42 8.13 -12.58
N ALA A 69 5.65 7.92 -12.09
CA ALA A 69 6.88 8.32 -12.77
C ALA A 69 7.68 7.11 -13.30
N SER A 70 8.98 7.02 -12.97
CA SER A 70 9.87 6.03 -13.59
C SER A 70 9.71 4.61 -13.04
N LEU A 71 9.39 4.43 -11.74
CA LEU A 71 9.25 3.12 -11.13
C LEU A 71 7.96 2.43 -11.56
N LYS A 72 8.07 1.24 -12.13
CA LYS A 72 6.93 0.44 -12.60
C LYS A 72 7.03 -1.00 -12.08
N ILE A 73 5.87 -1.57 -11.77
CA ILE A 73 5.74 -2.97 -11.36
C ILE A 73 4.42 -3.53 -11.90
N SER A 74 4.41 -4.80 -12.29
CA SER A 74 3.19 -5.50 -12.68
C SER A 74 2.48 -6.09 -11.46
N PRO A 75 1.17 -6.38 -11.52
CA PRO A 75 0.45 -7.08 -10.44
C PRO A 75 1.06 -8.44 -10.08
N LEU A 76 1.58 -9.18 -11.05
CA LEU A 76 2.22 -10.48 -10.80
C LEU A 76 3.53 -10.31 -10.02
N GLU A 77 4.38 -9.35 -10.39
CA GLU A 77 5.61 -9.04 -9.66
C GLU A 77 5.30 -8.54 -8.25
N GLN A 78 4.29 -7.67 -8.10
CA GLN A 78 3.86 -7.17 -6.79
C GLN A 78 3.36 -8.30 -5.89
N THR A 79 2.58 -9.25 -6.41
CA THR A 79 2.14 -10.43 -5.67
C THR A 79 3.33 -11.30 -5.25
N ALA A 80 4.27 -11.55 -6.16
CA ALA A 80 5.48 -12.33 -5.86
C ALA A 80 6.35 -11.64 -4.79
N LEU A 81 6.46 -10.32 -4.83
CA LEU A 81 7.15 -9.52 -3.81
C LEU A 81 6.47 -9.64 -2.45
N LEU A 82 5.14 -9.54 -2.39
CA LEU A 82 4.38 -9.69 -1.15
C LEU A 82 4.54 -11.08 -0.51
N ILE A 83 4.57 -12.15 -1.32
CA ILE A 83 4.85 -13.51 -0.84
C ILE A 83 6.24 -13.59 -0.18
N LYS A 84 7.26 -13.03 -0.82
CA LYS A 84 8.62 -12.98 -0.28
C LYS A 84 8.71 -12.12 0.99
N LEU A 85 8.04 -10.96 1.01
CA LEU A 85 7.97 -10.10 2.18
C LEU A 85 7.30 -10.82 3.36
N TYR A 86 6.17 -11.48 3.11
CA TYR A 86 5.42 -12.24 4.12
C TYR A 86 6.28 -13.34 4.75
N ARG A 87 7.09 -14.03 3.94
CA ARG A 87 8.02 -15.10 4.37
C ARG A 87 9.32 -14.57 4.95
N ASN A 88 9.59 -13.28 4.81
CA ASN A 88 10.87 -12.65 5.09
C ASN A 88 12.04 -13.23 4.26
N ASP A 89 11.79 -13.60 3.01
CA ASP A 89 12.82 -14.15 2.10
C ASP A 89 13.88 -13.08 1.73
N PHE A 90 13.67 -11.81 2.09
CA PHE A 90 14.62 -10.72 1.92
C PHE A 90 15.60 -10.57 3.09
N ASP A 91 15.45 -11.36 4.14
CA ASP A 91 16.27 -11.31 5.36
C ASP A 91 16.27 -9.90 6.00
N PHE A 92 15.10 -9.31 6.14
CA PHE A 92 14.91 -8.09 6.91
C PHE A 92 14.80 -8.40 8.41
N ALA A 93 15.19 -7.43 9.26
CA ALA A 93 15.01 -7.58 10.69
C ALA A 93 13.53 -7.92 11.02
N PRO A 94 13.24 -8.96 11.81
CA PRO A 94 11.86 -9.37 12.11
C PRO A 94 10.99 -8.26 12.71
N ALA A 95 11.60 -7.33 13.44
CA ALA A 95 10.90 -6.16 13.97
C ALA A 95 10.39 -5.22 12.86
N ASN A 96 11.17 -5.06 11.78
CA ASN A 96 10.75 -4.22 10.64
C ASN A 96 9.61 -4.88 9.85
N ILE A 97 9.68 -6.20 9.66
CA ILE A 97 8.59 -6.96 9.03
C ILE A 97 7.29 -6.82 9.84
N ARG A 98 7.37 -6.97 11.18
CA ARG A 98 6.20 -6.76 12.05
C ARG A 98 5.67 -5.35 11.95
N ALA A 99 6.51 -4.33 11.99
CA ALA A 99 6.08 -2.93 11.91
C ALA A 99 5.34 -2.64 10.58
N VAL A 100 5.81 -3.18 9.46
CA VAL A 100 5.12 -3.05 8.16
C VAL A 100 3.79 -3.83 8.18
N LYS A 101 3.78 -5.06 8.69
CA LYS A 101 2.56 -5.86 8.82
C LYS A 101 1.51 -5.13 9.66
N ASP A 102 1.91 -4.62 10.83
CA ASP A 102 0.99 -3.91 11.74
C ASP A 102 0.44 -2.64 11.09
N ALA A 103 1.27 -1.91 10.34
CA ALA A 103 0.86 -0.72 9.60
C ALA A 103 -0.06 -1.00 8.40
N MET A 104 -0.08 -2.24 7.89
CA MET A 104 -0.95 -2.69 6.80
C MET A 104 -2.28 -3.29 7.29
N LEU A 105 -2.49 -3.47 8.60
CA LEU A 105 -3.70 -4.12 9.13
C LEU A 105 -4.93 -3.24 8.88
N LEU A 106 -5.88 -3.75 8.10
CA LEU A 106 -7.14 -3.08 7.78
C LEU A 106 -8.32 -3.65 8.58
N SER A 107 -8.35 -4.96 8.79
CA SER A 107 -9.42 -5.65 9.52
C SER A 107 -8.90 -6.89 10.21
N GLN A 108 -9.39 -7.14 11.42
CA GLN A 108 -9.10 -8.36 12.17
C GLN A 108 -10.38 -8.89 12.83
N THR A 109 -10.68 -10.16 12.60
CA THR A 109 -11.82 -10.88 13.15
C THR A 109 -11.41 -12.29 13.59
N PRO A 110 -12.27 -13.03 14.31
CA PRO A 110 -11.99 -14.44 14.63
C PRO A 110 -11.79 -15.34 13.40
N ASP A 111 -12.35 -14.97 12.24
CA ASP A 111 -12.26 -15.75 11.01
C ASP A 111 -10.99 -15.44 10.20
N GLY A 112 -10.37 -14.29 10.41
CA GLY A 112 -9.15 -13.91 9.70
C GLY A 112 -8.81 -12.43 9.81
N SER A 113 -7.76 -12.04 9.11
CA SER A 113 -7.28 -10.66 9.06
C SER A 113 -6.96 -10.26 7.63
N LEU A 114 -7.34 -9.03 7.27
CA LEU A 114 -6.99 -8.39 6.00
C LEU A 114 -5.88 -7.36 6.25
N TYR A 115 -4.82 -7.47 5.48
CA TYR A 115 -3.71 -6.53 5.43
C TYR A 115 -3.60 -5.98 4.03
N GLY A 116 -3.49 -4.67 3.89
CA GLY A 116 -3.41 -4.09 2.56
C GLY A 116 -3.06 -2.61 2.53
N LYS A 117 -2.82 -2.13 1.33
CA LYS A 117 -2.60 -0.72 1.04
C LYS A 117 -3.17 -0.37 -0.32
N THR A 118 -3.94 0.69 -0.37
CA THR A 118 -4.41 1.30 -1.62
C THR A 118 -3.39 2.29 -2.16
N GLY A 119 -3.41 2.50 -3.47
CA GLY A 119 -2.68 3.57 -4.15
C GLY A 119 -3.51 4.14 -5.28
N THR A 120 -3.45 5.45 -5.48
CA THR A 120 -4.12 6.12 -6.60
C THR A 120 -3.09 6.96 -7.35
N GLY A 121 -2.85 6.61 -8.61
CA GLY A 121 -2.06 7.41 -9.52
C GLY A 121 -2.93 8.45 -10.21
N ARG A 122 -2.47 9.72 -10.20
CA ARG A 122 -3.18 10.86 -10.79
C ARG A 122 -2.39 11.50 -11.92
N VAL A 123 -3.09 11.78 -13.00
CA VAL A 123 -2.56 12.58 -14.13
C VAL A 123 -3.59 13.64 -14.47
N ASP A 124 -3.17 14.90 -14.49
CA ASP A 124 -4.03 16.06 -14.77
C ASP A 124 -5.31 16.11 -13.90
N GLY A 125 -5.17 15.75 -12.62
CA GLY A 125 -6.26 15.75 -11.64
C GLY A 125 -7.25 14.59 -11.77
N LYS A 126 -7.00 13.62 -12.66
CA LYS A 126 -7.83 12.43 -12.88
C LYS A 126 -7.19 11.20 -12.28
N ASP A 127 -7.99 10.33 -11.68
CA ASP A 127 -7.55 9.05 -11.12
C ASP A 127 -7.43 8.02 -12.26
N VAL A 128 -6.20 7.72 -12.69
CA VAL A 128 -5.94 6.90 -13.88
C VAL A 128 -5.38 5.51 -13.57
N ASN A 129 -4.89 5.29 -12.33
CA ASN A 129 -4.20 4.06 -11.96
C ASN A 129 -4.47 3.71 -10.48
N GLY A 130 -5.41 2.83 -10.24
CA GLY A 130 -5.80 2.39 -8.91
C GLY A 130 -5.15 1.06 -8.55
N TRP A 131 -4.56 0.99 -7.35
CA TRP A 131 -3.97 -0.22 -6.80
C TRP A 131 -4.60 -0.59 -5.46
N PHE A 132 -4.76 -1.89 -5.23
CA PHE A 132 -4.94 -2.46 -3.91
C PHE A 132 -4.10 -3.71 -3.79
N VAL A 133 -3.16 -3.73 -2.84
CA VAL A 133 -2.20 -4.81 -2.67
C VAL A 133 -2.14 -5.26 -1.22
N GLY A 134 -1.92 -6.55 -0.98
CA GLY A 134 -1.88 -7.05 0.38
C GLY A 134 -2.00 -8.56 0.49
N TYR A 135 -2.49 -9.02 1.64
CA TYR A 135 -2.77 -10.43 1.90
C TYR A 135 -3.89 -10.61 2.92
N VAL A 136 -4.57 -11.74 2.82
CA VAL A 136 -5.58 -12.22 3.78
C VAL A 136 -5.03 -13.43 4.52
N GLU A 137 -5.04 -13.39 5.85
CA GLU A 137 -4.80 -14.55 6.71
C GLU A 137 -6.15 -15.12 7.16
N THR A 138 -6.48 -16.34 6.81
CA THR A 138 -7.74 -16.98 7.20
C THR A 138 -7.61 -18.49 7.23
N ARG A 139 -8.17 -19.15 8.27
CA ARG A 139 -8.27 -20.61 8.39
C ARG A 139 -6.94 -21.34 8.11
N GLY A 140 -5.82 -20.79 8.58
CA GLY A 140 -4.48 -21.37 8.38
C GLY A 140 -3.91 -21.22 6.96
N LYS A 141 -4.53 -20.40 6.12
CA LYS A 141 -4.06 -20.07 4.78
C LYS A 141 -3.74 -18.59 4.66
N VAL A 142 -2.87 -18.27 3.72
CA VAL A 142 -2.53 -16.89 3.36
C VAL A 142 -2.75 -16.71 1.86
N TYR A 143 -3.50 -15.69 1.50
CA TYR A 143 -3.77 -15.31 0.13
C TYR A 143 -3.15 -13.94 -0.14
N CYS A 144 -2.05 -13.90 -0.87
CA CYS A 144 -1.47 -12.64 -1.33
C CYS A 144 -2.15 -12.18 -2.61
N PHE A 145 -2.39 -10.88 -2.73
CA PHE A 145 -3.08 -10.29 -3.87
C PHE A 145 -2.49 -8.96 -4.30
N ALA A 146 -2.65 -8.64 -5.57
CA ALA A 146 -2.42 -7.32 -6.12
C ALA A 146 -3.46 -7.05 -7.22
N ALA A 147 -4.35 -6.13 -6.96
CA ALA A 147 -5.32 -5.63 -7.92
C ALA A 147 -4.84 -4.31 -8.50
N ASN A 148 -4.88 -4.18 -9.80
CA ASN A 148 -4.62 -2.92 -10.51
C ASN A 148 -5.75 -2.65 -11.49
N ILE A 149 -6.29 -1.46 -11.45
CA ILE A 149 -7.26 -0.94 -12.42
C ILE A 149 -6.70 0.30 -13.10
N GLN A 150 -6.98 0.46 -14.38
CA GLN A 150 -6.53 1.59 -15.16
C GLN A 150 -7.71 2.18 -15.96
N GLY A 151 -7.69 3.49 -16.17
CA GLY A 151 -8.74 4.20 -16.91
C GLY A 151 -8.32 5.62 -17.24
N SER A 152 -9.19 6.30 -17.94
CA SER A 152 -9.01 7.73 -18.26
C SER A 152 -9.41 8.64 -17.08
N ASP A 153 -10.21 8.12 -16.15
CA ASP A 153 -10.63 8.75 -14.89
C ASP A 153 -11.35 7.70 -14.02
N GLY A 154 -11.44 7.95 -12.69
CA GLY A 154 -12.16 7.10 -11.74
C GLY A 154 -11.46 5.78 -11.40
N ALA A 155 -10.23 5.55 -11.86
CA ALA A 155 -9.42 4.39 -11.49
C ALA A 155 -8.69 4.64 -10.16
N ALA A 156 -9.46 4.80 -9.08
CA ALA A 156 -8.95 5.03 -7.75
C ALA A 156 -8.57 3.74 -7.02
N GLY A 157 -7.66 3.82 -6.05
CA GLY A 157 -7.28 2.69 -5.19
C GLY A 157 -8.45 2.16 -4.37
N SER A 158 -9.37 3.00 -3.90
CA SER A 158 -10.62 2.59 -3.25
C SER A 158 -11.46 1.69 -4.15
N ARG A 159 -11.56 2.03 -5.43
CA ARG A 159 -12.29 1.20 -6.40
C ARG A 159 -11.61 -0.16 -6.64
N ALA A 160 -10.27 -0.20 -6.66
CA ALA A 160 -9.52 -1.45 -6.73
C ALA A 160 -9.77 -2.32 -5.48
N ALA A 161 -9.89 -1.70 -4.29
CA ALA A 161 -10.21 -2.40 -3.06
C ALA A 161 -11.63 -3.01 -3.10
N GLU A 162 -12.65 -2.23 -3.47
CA GLU A 162 -14.04 -2.72 -3.63
C GLU A 162 -14.11 -3.96 -4.54
N ILE A 163 -13.48 -3.89 -5.71
CA ILE A 163 -13.45 -5.01 -6.66
C ILE A 163 -12.75 -6.23 -6.05
N THR A 164 -11.65 -6.02 -5.33
CA THR A 164 -10.91 -7.11 -4.70
C THR A 164 -11.73 -7.79 -3.60
N GLU A 165 -12.43 -7.02 -2.78
CA GLU A 165 -13.30 -7.54 -1.72
C GLU A 165 -14.50 -8.33 -2.29
N ASP A 166 -15.11 -7.86 -3.39
CA ASP A 166 -16.16 -8.62 -4.10
C ASP A 166 -15.60 -9.96 -4.64
N ILE A 167 -14.37 -9.96 -5.17
CA ILE A 167 -13.71 -11.20 -5.60
C ILE A 167 -13.47 -12.13 -4.42
N PHE A 168 -13.01 -11.66 -3.27
CA PHE A 168 -12.82 -12.47 -2.07
C PHE A 168 -14.14 -13.09 -1.60
N PHE A 169 -15.20 -12.31 -1.56
CA PHE A 169 -16.54 -12.81 -1.23
C PHE A 169 -16.97 -13.95 -2.16
N ARG A 170 -16.83 -13.77 -3.48
CA ARG A 170 -17.19 -14.79 -4.48
C ARG A 170 -16.33 -16.06 -4.39
N LEU A 171 -15.07 -15.93 -3.98
CA LEU A 171 -14.15 -17.05 -3.78
C LEU A 171 -14.30 -17.72 -2.41
N GLY A 172 -15.17 -17.21 -1.53
CA GLY A 172 -15.33 -17.72 -0.17
C GLY A 172 -14.11 -17.50 0.72
N ILE A 173 -13.29 -16.48 0.42
CA ILE A 173 -12.16 -16.03 1.24
C ILE A 173 -12.73 -15.11 2.31
N SER A 174 -13.02 -15.69 3.49
CA SER A 174 -13.65 -14.96 4.60
C SER A 174 -12.59 -14.45 5.57
N TYR A 175 -12.65 -13.17 5.87
CA TYR A 175 -11.89 -12.48 6.92
C TYR A 175 -12.80 -11.58 7.77
N GLN A 176 -14.12 -11.63 7.52
CA GLN A 176 -15.17 -10.92 8.27
C GLN A 176 -16.14 -11.95 8.86
N SER A 177 -16.56 -11.71 10.10
CA SER A 177 -17.63 -12.50 10.70
C SER A 177 -18.96 -12.11 10.06
N GLY A 178 -19.49 -12.94 9.17
CA GLY A 178 -20.91 -13.13 8.84
C GLY A 178 -21.84 -11.93 8.67
N SER A 179 -21.38 -10.70 8.45
CA SER A 179 -22.23 -9.55 8.20
C SER A 179 -22.06 -8.99 6.79
N THR A 180 -23.18 -8.89 6.09
CA THR A 180 -23.38 -8.14 4.87
C THR A 180 -22.62 -6.81 4.88
N PHE A 181 -21.91 -6.54 3.80
CA PHE A 181 -21.30 -5.26 3.50
C PHE A 181 -22.21 -4.11 3.90
N SER A 182 -21.92 -3.42 4.99
CA SER A 182 -22.45 -2.10 5.26
C SER A 182 -21.40 -1.10 4.78
N GLY A 183 -21.83 -0.13 3.98
CA GLY A 183 -20.93 0.89 3.38
C GLY A 183 -20.14 1.75 4.40
N GLU A 184 -20.31 1.50 5.69
CA GLU A 184 -19.60 2.22 6.77
C GLU A 184 -18.17 1.70 7.03
N SER A 185 -17.86 0.44 6.69
CA SER A 185 -16.50 -0.09 6.83
C SER A 185 -15.56 0.43 5.71
N MET A 186 -16.11 0.97 4.64
CA MET A 186 -15.37 1.52 3.50
C MET A 186 -14.93 2.96 3.69
N MET A 187 -15.48 3.71 4.66
CA MET A 187 -15.10 5.11 4.90
C MET A 187 -13.64 5.31 5.33
N ARG A 188 -12.94 4.25 5.78
CA ARG A 188 -11.50 4.33 6.07
C ARG A 188 -10.59 4.20 4.85
N LEU A 189 -11.14 3.83 3.70
CA LEU A 189 -10.40 3.71 2.44
C LEU A 189 -10.62 4.91 1.51
N GLU A 190 -11.48 5.86 1.90
CA GLU A 190 -11.77 7.01 1.07
C GLU A 190 -10.64 8.03 1.10
N THR A 191 -10.23 8.30 -0.12
CA THR A 191 -9.57 9.51 -0.62
C THR A 191 -8.20 9.84 -0.05
N TYR A 192 -7.18 9.43 -0.82
CA TYR A 192 -6.00 10.32 -0.93
C TYR A 192 -5.28 10.07 -2.27
#